data_77ff692675ba9db8f1045e9d4385b6a9
#
_entry.id   77ff692675ba9db8f1045e9d4385b6a9
#
_cell.length_a   1.000
_cell.length_b   1.000
_cell.length_c   1.000
_cell.angle_alpha   90.00
_cell.angle_beta   90.00
_cell.angle_gamma   90.00
#
_symmetry.space_group_name_H-M   'P 1'
#
loop_
_entity.id
_entity.type
_entity.pdbx_description
1 polymer ?
#
loop_
_entity_poly.entity_id
_entity_poly.type
_entity_poly.pdbx_seq_one_letter_code
_entity_poly.pdbx_strand_id
1 'polypeptide(L)'
;MVLKWNRVLLASAILAALSVTACDAQPSATQKAAWDRNFYWGTATAGYQVEGDAPDSNWRRYVDRTAGKPVTPDSDPLGAGPVDPYKQAVDFRHRYHEDIANAHAMGVNTFRLGIEWARVMPEPGRWDERELAYYDDVLATLRKNGMTPMITLMHWVYPGWIADRGGFMNNVGAFEEFATAITKRYAGQGVLWVSINEPLAFGAMEVRTGAIKPDQFDAFLDRVADAHRAVYRAAHAADPDAKVTTNEAYISPEVLAQFVGLGVKGIEGSFFDRVEDSLDYLGFDYYTGTAEDNPASAQSMTARWNTKLQAEDIYHVARHYSQQYPGLPIYVVENGMVTDNGKPRSDRVTRSQYLEDTVFWLQRAKADGIPIIGYNYWSLVDNYEWGSYRPRFGLYTVDALGDPGLKRVPTDAVATYAQITRDGGTVPGYRPALPAAHCSTTVGKDSCEPLDPNGPLAELK
;
A
#
# COMPACT_ATOMS: atom_id res chain seq x y z
N MET A 1 -52.53 76.02 41.30
CA MET A 1 -51.87 74.99 42.04
C MET A 1 -52.71 73.72 41.90
N VAL A 2 -52.63 73.00 40.74
CA VAL A 2 -53.41 71.85 40.48
C VAL A 2 -52.57 70.93 39.61
N LEU A 3 -52.25 69.77 40.07
CA LEU A 3 -51.56 68.66 39.37
C LEU A 3 -52.48 68.10 38.32
N LYS A 4 -52.04 67.97 37.09
CA LYS A 4 -52.63 67.19 36.05
C LYS A 4 -51.88 65.90 35.83
N TRP A 5 -52.57 64.80 36.00
CA TRP A 5 -52.13 63.46 35.65
C TRP A 5 -52.32 63.26 34.15
N ASN A 6 -51.23 62.88 33.46
CA ASN A 6 -51.33 62.38 32.10
C ASN A 6 -51.18 60.87 32.09
N ARG A 7 -52.20 60.24 31.54
CA ARG A 7 -52.22 58.79 31.25
C ARG A 7 -51.29 58.51 30.07
N VAL A 8 -50.35 57.63 30.25
CA VAL A 8 -49.56 57.03 29.18
C VAL A 8 -50.21 55.72 28.78
N LEU A 9 -50.60 55.62 27.52
CA LEU A 9 -51.08 54.43 26.87
C LEU A 9 -49.91 53.51 26.61
N LEU A 10 -49.90 52.30 27.22
CA LEU A 10 -48.98 51.20 26.85
C LEU A 10 -49.55 50.57 25.55
N ALA A 11 -48.78 50.73 24.46
CA ALA A 11 -48.93 49.93 23.26
C ALA A 11 -48.10 48.63 23.45
N SER A 12 -48.79 47.50 23.60
CA SER A 12 -48.16 46.17 23.63
C SER A 12 -47.73 45.79 22.21
N ALA A 13 -46.45 45.93 21.90
CA ALA A 13 -45.87 45.35 20.70
C ALA A 13 -45.59 43.89 20.94
N ILE A 14 -46.38 43.01 20.30
CA ILE A 14 -46.10 41.57 20.23
C ILE A 14 -44.96 41.37 19.26
N LEU A 15 -43.73 41.17 19.77
CA LEU A 15 -42.62 40.62 19.00
C LEU A 15 -42.89 39.13 18.76
N ALA A 16 -43.33 38.81 17.55
CA ALA A 16 -43.26 37.41 17.06
C ALA A 16 -41.79 37.07 16.84
N ALA A 17 -41.18 36.36 17.79
CA ALA A 17 -39.89 35.71 17.59
C ALA A 17 -40.07 34.60 16.55
N LEU A 18 -39.76 34.89 15.30
CA LEU A 18 -39.47 33.87 14.30
C LEU A 18 -38.20 33.13 14.76
N SER A 19 -38.35 32.03 15.50
CA SER A 19 -37.30 31.04 15.66
C SER A 19 -37.07 30.41 14.29
N VAL A 20 -36.12 30.97 13.55
CA VAL A 20 -35.46 30.26 12.47
C VAL A 20 -34.71 29.12 13.14
N THR A 21 -35.35 27.95 13.24
CA THR A 21 -34.58 26.73 13.41
C THR A 21 -33.72 26.61 12.19
N ALA A 22 -32.46 27.08 12.31
CA ALA A 22 -31.42 26.63 11.43
C ALA A 22 -31.46 25.11 11.54
N CYS A 23 -31.95 24.43 10.50
CA CYS A 23 -31.59 23.05 10.28
C CYS A 23 -30.08 23.07 10.19
N ASP A 24 -29.41 22.75 11.29
CA ASP A 24 -28.00 22.33 11.25
C ASP A 24 -28.01 21.10 10.36
N ALA A 25 -27.87 21.34 9.04
CA ALA A 25 -27.54 20.28 8.13
C ALA A 25 -26.21 19.72 8.63
N GLN A 26 -26.25 18.55 9.24
CA GLN A 26 -25.03 17.85 9.65
C GLN A 26 -24.13 17.83 8.40
N PRO A 27 -22.88 18.28 8.52
CA PRO A 27 -21.97 18.25 7.39
C PRO A 27 -21.93 16.84 6.84
N SER A 28 -21.98 16.68 5.51
CA SER A 28 -21.86 15.37 4.88
C SER A 28 -20.62 14.64 5.41
N ALA A 29 -20.63 13.31 5.42
CA ALA A 29 -19.50 12.51 5.89
C ALA A 29 -18.17 12.98 5.29
N THR A 30 -18.16 13.38 4.02
CA THR A 30 -17.02 13.96 3.30
C THR A 30 -16.59 15.35 3.82
N GLN A 31 -17.47 16.14 4.40
CA GLN A 31 -17.10 17.45 4.96
C GLN A 31 -16.41 17.35 6.33
N LYS A 32 -16.57 16.26 7.07
CA LYS A 32 -15.96 16.07 8.39
C LYS A 32 -14.55 15.47 8.32
N ALA A 33 -14.16 14.88 7.21
CA ALA A 33 -12.90 14.18 7.07
C ALA A 33 -11.83 15.03 6.39
N ALA A 34 -11.65 16.27 6.83
CA ALA A 34 -10.39 16.95 6.57
C ALA A 34 -9.30 16.14 7.28
N TRP A 35 -8.36 15.61 6.49
CA TRP A 35 -7.18 14.98 7.03
C TRP A 35 -6.45 16.00 7.89
N ASP A 36 -5.98 15.57 9.05
CA ASP A 36 -5.16 16.44 9.85
C ASP A 36 -3.84 16.75 9.11
N ARG A 37 -3.13 17.78 9.55
CA ARG A 37 -1.86 18.20 8.92
C ARG A 37 -0.75 17.15 8.99
N ASN A 38 -0.97 16.07 9.75
CA ASN A 38 -0.02 14.98 9.98
C ASN A 38 -0.34 13.75 9.14
N PHE A 39 -1.33 13.80 8.24
CA PHE A 39 -1.64 12.68 7.37
C PHE A 39 -0.52 12.42 6.37
N TYR A 40 -0.12 11.17 6.24
CA TYR A 40 0.92 10.75 5.32
C TYR A 40 0.34 10.50 3.92
N TRP A 41 0.55 11.44 3.01
CA TRP A 41 0.28 11.28 1.59
C TRP A 41 1.53 10.79 0.90
N GLY A 42 1.52 9.58 0.37
CA GLY A 42 2.73 8.97 -0.13
C GLY A 42 2.60 8.30 -1.49
N THR A 43 3.75 7.89 -1.97
CA THR A 43 3.90 6.99 -3.11
C THR A 43 4.92 5.92 -2.79
N ALA A 44 4.83 4.78 -3.49
CA ALA A 44 5.63 3.62 -3.18
C ALA A 44 6.45 3.14 -4.38
N THR A 45 7.60 2.54 -4.07
CA THR A 45 8.46 1.78 -4.99
C THR A 45 9.05 0.57 -4.25
N ALA A 46 9.59 -0.41 -5.00
CA ALA A 46 10.39 -1.49 -4.43
C ALA A 46 11.69 -1.64 -5.23
N GLY A 47 12.81 -1.79 -4.54
CA GLY A 47 14.14 -1.69 -5.13
C GLY A 47 14.32 -2.57 -6.37
N TYR A 48 14.14 -3.90 -6.24
CA TYR A 48 14.29 -4.82 -7.37
C TYR A 48 13.38 -4.45 -8.56
N GLN A 49 12.17 -3.97 -8.29
CA GLN A 49 11.21 -3.67 -9.35
C GLN A 49 11.54 -2.41 -10.13
N VAL A 50 12.28 -1.45 -9.55
CA VAL A 50 12.51 -0.13 -10.18
C VAL A 50 13.97 0.24 -10.41
N GLU A 51 14.93 -0.24 -9.59
CA GLU A 51 16.30 0.31 -9.54
C GLU A 51 17.12 0.05 -10.79
N GLY A 52 17.00 -1.14 -11.38
CA GLY A 52 17.94 -1.59 -12.42
C GLY A 52 19.22 -2.19 -11.82
N ASP A 53 20.16 -2.58 -12.69
CA ASP A 53 21.46 -3.16 -12.30
C ASP A 53 21.33 -4.21 -11.17
N ALA A 54 20.31 -5.10 -11.28
CA ALA A 54 19.96 -6.03 -10.22
C ALA A 54 21.16 -6.92 -9.85
N PRO A 55 21.58 -6.94 -8.57
CA PRO A 55 22.64 -7.82 -8.10
C PRO A 55 22.21 -9.29 -8.14
N ASP A 56 23.16 -10.18 -7.88
CA ASP A 56 22.85 -11.60 -7.71
C ASP A 56 21.89 -11.82 -6.53
N SER A 57 20.70 -12.32 -6.83
CA SER A 57 19.61 -12.52 -5.89
C SER A 57 18.74 -13.71 -6.31
N ASN A 58 17.88 -14.19 -5.40
CA ASN A 58 16.91 -15.25 -5.70
C ASN A 58 16.08 -14.90 -6.96
N TRP A 59 15.54 -13.67 -7.04
CA TRP A 59 14.72 -13.22 -8.17
C TRP A 59 15.53 -13.00 -9.45
N ARG A 60 16.73 -12.42 -9.38
CA ARG A 60 17.59 -12.30 -10.55
C ARG A 60 17.90 -13.66 -11.15
N ARG A 61 18.28 -14.63 -10.32
CA ARG A 61 18.54 -16.01 -10.75
C ARG A 61 17.29 -16.68 -11.33
N TYR A 62 16.10 -16.43 -10.73
CA TYR A 62 14.83 -16.94 -11.26
C TYR A 62 14.57 -16.40 -12.67
N VAL A 63 14.67 -15.09 -12.85
CA VAL A 63 14.46 -14.44 -14.15
C VAL A 63 15.47 -14.93 -15.20
N ASP A 64 16.75 -14.99 -14.86
CA ASP A 64 17.80 -15.42 -15.80
C ASP A 64 17.60 -16.88 -16.28
N ARG A 65 17.02 -17.75 -15.45
CA ARG A 65 16.73 -19.12 -15.85
C ARG A 65 15.38 -19.30 -16.58
N THR A 66 14.42 -18.37 -16.47
CA THR A 66 13.05 -18.53 -16.96
C THR A 66 12.68 -17.58 -18.09
N ALA A 67 13.28 -16.39 -18.16
CA ALA A 67 12.95 -15.37 -19.15
C ALA A 67 13.06 -15.89 -20.60
N GLY A 68 12.01 -15.63 -21.38
CA GLY A 68 11.93 -16.04 -22.78
C GLY A 68 11.73 -17.54 -23.02
N LYS A 69 11.56 -18.35 -21.96
CA LYS A 69 11.28 -19.78 -22.08
C LYS A 69 9.77 -20.07 -22.07
N PRO A 70 9.32 -21.19 -22.68
CA PRO A 70 7.94 -21.62 -22.57
C PRO A 70 7.53 -21.83 -21.09
N VAL A 71 6.34 -21.37 -20.76
CA VAL A 71 5.75 -21.55 -19.44
C VAL A 71 5.06 -22.91 -19.37
N THR A 72 5.37 -23.68 -18.35
CA THR A 72 4.71 -24.97 -18.06
C THR A 72 4.16 -24.92 -16.62
N PRO A 73 3.17 -25.79 -16.28
CA PRO A 73 2.67 -25.86 -14.90
C PRO A 73 3.77 -26.08 -13.85
N ASP A 74 4.82 -26.84 -14.21
CA ASP A 74 5.95 -27.09 -13.30
C ASP A 74 6.88 -25.86 -13.14
N SER A 75 6.98 -25.01 -14.17
CA SER A 75 7.81 -23.80 -14.13
C SER A 75 7.06 -22.57 -13.61
N ASP A 76 5.74 -22.63 -13.55
CA ASP A 76 4.88 -21.56 -13.07
C ASP A 76 3.63 -22.14 -12.38
N PRO A 77 3.79 -22.68 -11.19
CA PRO A 77 2.70 -23.33 -10.45
C PRO A 77 1.56 -22.36 -10.06
N LEU A 78 1.81 -21.07 -10.07
CA LEU A 78 0.81 -20.05 -9.76
C LEU A 78 0.15 -19.44 -11.01
N GLY A 79 0.53 -19.87 -12.23
CA GLY A 79 -0.05 -19.36 -13.47
C GLY A 79 0.23 -17.88 -13.73
N ALA A 80 1.39 -17.38 -13.29
CA ALA A 80 1.76 -15.98 -13.43
C ALA A 80 2.17 -15.59 -14.87
N GLY A 81 2.39 -16.58 -15.75
CA GLY A 81 2.64 -16.38 -17.17
C GLY A 81 4.12 -16.16 -17.55
N PRO A 82 4.37 -15.76 -18.81
CA PRO A 82 5.72 -15.60 -19.33
C PRO A 82 6.54 -14.57 -18.55
N VAL A 83 7.84 -14.82 -18.45
CA VAL A 83 8.78 -13.93 -17.77
C VAL A 83 9.53 -13.10 -18.81
N ASP A 84 9.46 -11.77 -18.71
CA ASP A 84 10.24 -10.83 -19.49
C ASP A 84 11.69 -10.76 -18.97
N PRO A 85 12.70 -10.49 -19.82
CA PRO A 85 14.04 -10.19 -19.35
C PRO A 85 14.04 -8.95 -18.43
N TYR A 86 14.79 -8.99 -17.33
CA TYR A 86 14.80 -7.90 -16.34
C TYR A 86 15.30 -6.56 -16.92
N LYS A 87 16.30 -6.58 -17.82
CA LYS A 87 16.93 -5.36 -18.35
C LYS A 87 17.39 -4.42 -17.23
N GLN A 88 17.02 -3.13 -17.30
CA GLN A 88 17.32 -2.08 -16.33
C GLN A 88 16.11 -1.68 -15.47
N ALA A 89 15.08 -2.53 -15.42
CA ALA A 89 13.81 -2.13 -14.83
C ALA A 89 13.39 -0.75 -15.38
N VAL A 90 13.27 0.25 -14.50
CA VAL A 90 13.03 1.65 -14.93
C VAL A 90 14.15 2.60 -14.53
N ASP A 91 15.30 2.04 -14.16
CA ASP A 91 16.53 2.78 -13.88
C ASP A 91 16.40 3.83 -12.76
N PHE A 92 15.62 3.53 -11.73
CA PHE A 92 15.43 4.42 -10.57
C PHE A 92 16.78 4.75 -9.91
N ARG A 93 17.71 3.79 -9.88
CA ARG A 93 19.04 3.96 -9.31
C ARG A 93 19.78 5.21 -9.81
N HIS A 94 19.65 5.54 -11.10
CA HIS A 94 20.28 6.71 -11.70
C HIS A 94 19.33 7.89 -11.87
N ARG A 95 18.03 7.68 -11.67
CA ARG A 95 16.96 8.68 -11.90
C ARG A 95 16.20 9.09 -10.66
N TYR A 96 16.58 8.63 -9.47
CA TYR A 96 15.84 8.92 -8.23
C TYR A 96 15.67 10.43 -7.97
N HIS A 97 16.60 11.27 -8.39
CA HIS A 97 16.43 12.72 -8.29
C HIS A 97 15.23 13.22 -9.11
N GLU A 98 15.05 12.73 -10.35
CA GLU A 98 13.91 13.03 -11.20
C GLU A 98 12.61 12.48 -10.58
N ASP A 99 12.65 11.22 -10.15
CA ASP A 99 11.47 10.55 -9.59
C ASP A 99 11.03 11.17 -8.24
N ILE A 100 11.97 11.54 -7.38
CA ILE A 100 11.69 12.26 -6.13
C ILE A 100 11.16 13.68 -6.42
N ALA A 101 11.70 14.38 -7.41
CA ALA A 101 11.18 15.68 -7.82
C ALA A 101 9.75 15.58 -8.36
N ASN A 102 9.42 14.54 -9.13
CA ASN A 102 8.08 14.26 -9.61
C ASN A 102 7.11 13.98 -8.43
N ALA A 103 7.54 13.20 -7.44
CA ALA A 103 6.76 12.96 -6.22
C ALA A 103 6.52 14.27 -5.44
N HIS A 104 7.56 15.06 -5.25
CA HIS A 104 7.46 16.38 -4.57
C HIS A 104 6.49 17.33 -5.28
N ALA A 105 6.52 17.37 -6.61
CA ALA A 105 5.63 18.20 -7.41
C ALA A 105 4.14 17.84 -7.24
N MET A 106 3.84 16.60 -6.86
CA MET A 106 2.49 16.17 -6.49
C MET A 106 2.11 16.50 -5.04
N GLY A 107 3.02 17.10 -4.25
CA GLY A 107 2.75 17.44 -2.85
C GLY A 107 2.73 16.25 -1.89
N VAL A 108 3.24 15.10 -2.29
CA VAL A 108 3.37 13.95 -1.38
C VAL A 108 4.44 14.23 -0.32
N ASN A 109 4.19 13.78 0.91
CA ASN A 109 5.05 14.00 2.07
C ASN A 109 5.69 12.71 2.63
N THR A 110 5.43 11.58 1.97
CA THR A 110 6.00 10.28 2.33
C THR A 110 6.41 9.54 1.07
N PHE A 111 7.53 8.86 1.11
CA PHE A 111 8.04 8.08 -0.01
C PHE A 111 8.49 6.70 0.48
N ARG A 112 7.86 5.64 -0.04
CA ARG A 112 8.25 4.27 0.29
C ARG A 112 9.25 3.73 -0.73
N LEU A 113 10.35 3.16 -0.22
CA LEU A 113 11.39 2.50 -1.00
C LEU A 113 11.89 1.25 -0.28
N GLY A 114 12.47 0.32 -1.02
CA GLY A 114 13.22 -0.80 -0.45
C GLY A 114 14.70 -0.46 -0.30
N ILE A 115 15.36 -1.03 0.71
CA ILE A 115 16.84 -1.15 0.72
C ILE A 115 17.14 -2.58 0.31
N GLU A 116 17.68 -2.74 -0.90
CA GLU A 116 17.97 -4.06 -1.46
C GLU A 116 19.11 -4.76 -0.70
N TRP A 117 18.73 -5.77 0.10
CA TRP A 117 19.69 -6.57 0.86
C TRP A 117 20.79 -7.17 -0.01
N ALA A 118 20.42 -7.71 -1.17
CA ALA A 118 21.36 -8.28 -2.13
C ALA A 118 22.38 -7.26 -2.65
N ARG A 119 22.06 -5.97 -2.62
CA ARG A 119 22.90 -4.88 -3.07
C ARG A 119 23.90 -4.46 -1.99
N VAL A 120 23.39 -4.22 -0.78
CA VAL A 120 24.24 -3.70 0.31
C VAL A 120 25.04 -4.78 1.03
N MET A 121 24.64 -6.06 0.95
CA MET A 121 25.38 -7.22 1.49
C MET A 121 25.47 -8.34 0.46
N PRO A 122 26.25 -8.15 -0.62
CA PRO A 122 26.32 -9.11 -1.73
C PRO A 122 26.98 -10.45 -1.37
N GLU A 123 27.72 -10.50 -0.27
CA GLU A 123 28.36 -11.69 0.30
C GLU A 123 28.20 -11.71 1.83
N PRO A 124 28.25 -12.89 2.47
CA PRO A 124 28.13 -12.98 3.93
C PRO A 124 29.07 -12.06 4.69
N GLY A 125 28.50 -11.16 5.49
CA GLY A 125 29.26 -10.21 6.31
C GLY A 125 30.03 -9.12 5.56
N ARG A 126 29.93 -9.07 4.23
CA ARG A 126 30.58 -8.04 3.42
C ARG A 126 29.60 -6.96 2.99
N TRP A 127 29.74 -5.79 3.59
CA TRP A 127 28.94 -4.60 3.26
C TRP A 127 29.56 -3.86 2.06
N ASP A 128 28.72 -3.42 1.13
CA ASP A 128 29.14 -2.52 0.06
C ASP A 128 28.85 -1.07 0.45
N GLU A 129 29.90 -0.36 0.87
CA GLU A 129 29.78 1.03 1.33
C GLU A 129 29.35 2.01 0.23
N ARG A 130 29.58 1.68 -1.06
CA ARG A 130 29.09 2.51 -2.17
C ARG A 130 27.59 2.40 -2.33
N GLU A 131 27.07 1.19 -2.12
CA GLU A 131 25.63 0.94 -2.16
C GLU A 131 24.93 1.56 -0.96
N LEU A 132 25.54 1.50 0.21
CA LEU A 132 25.02 2.20 1.39
C LEU A 132 25.03 3.72 1.18
N ALA A 133 26.10 4.30 0.60
CA ALA A 133 26.18 5.71 0.26
C ALA A 133 25.11 6.14 -0.78
N TYR A 134 24.77 5.27 -1.73
CA TYR A 134 23.66 5.51 -2.64
C TYR A 134 22.34 5.68 -1.87
N TYR A 135 22.00 4.76 -0.95
CA TYR A 135 20.78 4.90 -0.14
C TYR A 135 20.82 6.10 0.81
N ASP A 136 21.99 6.44 1.36
CA ASP A 136 22.15 7.67 2.15
C ASP A 136 21.76 8.92 1.35
N ASP A 137 22.20 9.00 0.08
CA ASP A 137 21.87 10.13 -0.80
C ASP A 137 20.40 10.15 -1.21
N VAL A 138 19.81 8.99 -1.51
CA VAL A 138 18.35 8.87 -1.76
C VAL A 138 17.56 9.42 -0.56
N LEU A 139 17.90 8.98 0.65
CA LEU A 139 17.20 9.41 1.87
C LEU A 139 17.44 10.89 2.18
N ALA A 140 18.64 11.40 1.95
CA ALA A 140 18.94 12.82 2.08
C ALA A 140 18.14 13.65 1.06
N THR A 141 18.00 13.16 -0.18
CA THR A 141 17.19 13.80 -1.23
C THR A 141 15.70 13.82 -0.86
N LEU A 142 15.16 12.74 -0.30
CA LEU A 142 13.78 12.71 0.20
C LEU A 142 13.56 13.78 1.29
N ARG A 143 14.41 13.82 2.30
CA ARG A 143 14.30 14.79 3.40
C ARG A 143 14.44 16.24 2.93
N LYS A 144 15.38 16.50 2.01
CA LYS A 144 15.53 17.82 1.37
C LYS A 144 14.25 18.28 0.68
N ASN A 145 13.45 17.36 0.17
CA ASN A 145 12.15 17.62 -0.44
C ASN A 145 10.97 17.50 0.56
N GLY A 146 11.23 17.45 1.86
CA GLY A 146 10.19 17.44 2.90
C GLY A 146 9.43 16.13 3.02
N MET A 147 9.95 15.03 2.49
CA MET A 147 9.30 13.72 2.54
C MET A 147 9.86 12.84 3.66
N THR A 148 8.96 12.21 4.40
CA THR A 148 9.28 11.15 5.36
C THR A 148 9.62 9.87 4.61
N PRO A 149 10.81 9.28 4.82
CA PRO A 149 11.12 7.97 4.25
C PRO A 149 10.29 6.87 4.91
N MET A 150 9.68 5.99 4.09
CA MET A 150 9.17 4.69 4.54
C MET A 150 10.07 3.63 3.94
N ILE A 151 10.75 2.86 4.78
CA ILE A 151 11.77 1.89 4.34
C ILE A 151 11.24 0.47 4.51
N THR A 152 11.20 -0.28 3.40
CA THR A 152 10.97 -1.71 3.38
C THR A 152 12.30 -2.45 3.42
N LEU A 153 12.47 -3.35 4.40
CA LEU A 153 13.70 -4.12 4.57
C LEU A 153 13.71 -5.43 3.78
N MET A 154 12.53 -6.04 3.57
CA MET A 154 12.38 -7.23 2.76
C MET A 154 11.19 -7.10 1.83
N HIS A 155 11.45 -7.03 0.54
CA HIS A 155 10.42 -7.06 -0.50
C HIS A 155 10.68 -8.24 -1.45
N TRP A 156 10.66 -9.48 -0.86
CA TRP A 156 10.79 -10.82 -1.48
C TRP A 156 12.14 -11.11 -2.14
N VAL A 157 13.07 -10.15 -2.12
CA VAL A 157 14.38 -10.28 -2.77
C VAL A 157 15.48 -10.35 -1.72
N TYR A 158 16.29 -11.40 -1.81
CA TYR A 158 17.42 -11.62 -0.94
C TYR A 158 18.66 -12.06 -1.73
N PRO A 159 19.89 -11.89 -1.19
CA PRO A 159 21.13 -12.19 -1.88
C PRO A 159 21.19 -13.63 -2.39
N GLY A 160 21.89 -13.83 -3.53
CA GLY A 160 22.10 -15.16 -4.11
C GLY A 160 22.76 -16.14 -3.15
N TRP A 161 23.66 -15.68 -2.26
CA TRP A 161 24.29 -16.53 -1.26
C TRP A 161 23.31 -17.06 -0.18
N ILE A 162 22.21 -16.36 0.07
CA ILE A 162 21.07 -16.85 0.90
C ILE A 162 20.34 -17.95 0.16
N ALA A 163 20.09 -17.79 -1.15
CA ALA A 163 19.50 -18.86 -1.97
C ALA A 163 20.36 -20.13 -1.96
N ASP A 164 21.69 -19.99 -2.05
CA ASP A 164 22.64 -21.10 -1.97
C ASP A 164 22.64 -21.83 -0.62
N ARG A 165 22.17 -21.17 0.44
CA ARG A 165 22.02 -21.69 1.80
C ARG A 165 20.62 -22.17 2.15
N GLY A 166 19.78 -22.42 1.13
CA GLY A 166 18.42 -22.94 1.31
C GLY A 166 17.35 -21.88 1.54
N GLY A 167 17.57 -20.66 1.03
CA GLY A 167 16.57 -19.59 0.99
C GLY A 167 16.34 -18.86 2.31
N PHE A 168 15.38 -17.93 2.30
CA PHE A 168 15.07 -17.05 3.42
C PHE A 168 14.73 -17.83 4.70
N MET A 169 13.86 -18.83 4.60
CA MET A 169 13.38 -19.65 5.73
C MET A 169 14.51 -20.18 6.63
N ASN A 170 15.64 -20.56 6.02
CA ASN A 170 16.78 -21.13 6.73
C ASN A 170 17.83 -20.11 7.17
N ASN A 171 17.64 -18.83 6.84
CA ASN A 171 18.65 -17.79 7.05
C ASN A 171 18.09 -16.52 7.71
N VAL A 172 17.07 -16.65 8.56
CA VAL A 172 16.44 -15.50 9.27
C VAL A 172 17.48 -14.74 10.11
N GLY A 173 18.45 -15.42 10.73
CA GLY A 173 19.52 -14.76 11.49
C GLY A 173 20.40 -13.83 10.64
N ALA A 174 20.64 -14.17 9.37
CA ALA A 174 21.35 -13.29 8.46
C ALA A 174 20.52 -12.06 8.05
N PHE A 175 19.20 -12.23 7.92
CA PHE A 175 18.29 -11.09 7.74
C PHE A 175 18.25 -10.19 8.98
N GLU A 176 18.25 -10.77 10.17
CA GLU A 176 18.32 -10.01 11.42
C GLU A 176 19.60 -9.16 11.51
N GLU A 177 20.77 -9.71 11.09
CA GLU A 177 22.02 -8.97 10.98
C GLU A 177 21.88 -7.75 10.05
N PHE A 178 21.36 -7.99 8.84
CA PHE A 178 21.12 -6.92 7.87
C PHE A 178 20.14 -5.86 8.43
N ALA A 179 18.99 -6.28 8.92
CA ALA A 179 17.96 -5.38 9.44
C ALA A 179 18.47 -4.54 10.62
N THR A 180 19.22 -5.16 11.54
CA THR A 180 19.84 -4.45 12.70
C THR A 180 20.81 -3.38 12.25
N ALA A 181 21.65 -3.66 11.25
CA ALA A 181 22.59 -2.67 10.74
C ALA A 181 21.88 -1.50 10.05
N ILE A 182 20.84 -1.78 9.25
CA ILE A 182 20.10 -0.73 8.54
C ILE A 182 19.24 0.11 9.50
N THR A 183 18.52 -0.50 10.43
CA THR A 183 17.74 0.24 11.45
C THR A 183 18.62 1.13 12.30
N LYS A 184 19.80 0.65 12.71
CA LYS A 184 20.80 1.45 13.43
C LYS A 184 21.36 2.61 12.59
N ARG A 185 21.62 2.39 11.28
CA ARG A 185 22.15 3.44 10.38
C ARG A 185 21.19 4.62 10.26
N TYR A 186 19.89 4.35 10.24
CA TYR A 186 18.87 5.37 10.02
C TYR A 186 18.04 5.70 11.27
N ALA A 187 18.47 5.27 12.46
CA ALA A 187 17.85 5.58 13.73
C ALA A 187 17.73 7.10 13.97
N GLY A 188 16.67 7.54 14.62
CA GLY A 188 16.43 8.95 14.95
C GLY A 188 16.15 9.86 13.73
N GLN A 189 15.90 9.27 12.57
CA GLN A 189 15.68 10.02 11.33
C GLN A 189 14.22 10.08 10.90
N GLY A 190 13.28 9.67 11.76
CA GLY A 190 11.84 9.70 11.49
C GLY A 190 11.39 8.73 10.41
N VAL A 191 12.08 7.61 10.27
CA VAL A 191 11.75 6.56 9.29
C VAL A 191 10.52 5.78 9.73
N LEU A 192 9.59 5.56 8.80
CA LEU A 192 8.53 4.56 8.94
C LEU A 192 9.06 3.22 8.40
N TRP A 193 9.10 2.21 9.25
CA TRP A 193 9.67 0.91 8.91
C TRP A 193 8.61 -0.08 8.47
N VAL A 194 8.83 -0.70 7.32
CA VAL A 194 8.14 -1.91 6.88
C VAL A 194 9.14 -3.05 6.92
N SER A 195 8.97 -3.98 7.84
CA SER A 195 9.92 -5.07 8.05
C SER A 195 9.98 -6.01 6.84
N ILE A 196 8.82 -6.54 6.48
CA ILE A 196 8.65 -7.50 5.38
C ILE A 196 7.36 -7.14 4.64
N ASN A 197 7.45 -7.01 3.32
CA ASN A 197 6.31 -6.78 2.45
C ASN A 197 5.49 -8.06 2.28
N GLU A 198 4.18 -7.96 2.49
CA GLU A 198 3.17 -8.99 2.18
C GLU A 198 3.65 -10.43 2.45
N PRO A 199 3.78 -10.85 3.71
CA PRO A 199 4.26 -12.17 4.08
C PRO A 199 3.58 -13.36 3.38
N LEU A 200 2.25 -13.31 3.21
CA LEU A 200 1.51 -14.35 2.49
C LEU A 200 1.90 -14.40 1.01
N ALA A 201 1.99 -13.25 0.35
CA ALA A 201 2.43 -13.16 -1.03
C ALA A 201 3.91 -13.55 -1.16
N PHE A 202 4.77 -13.18 -0.21
CA PHE A 202 6.16 -13.64 -0.17
C PHE A 202 6.26 -15.16 -0.15
N GLY A 203 5.51 -15.84 0.74
CA GLY A 203 5.45 -17.29 0.78
C GLY A 203 4.98 -17.90 -0.54
N ALA A 204 3.97 -17.31 -1.18
CA ALA A 204 3.50 -17.73 -2.50
C ALA A 204 4.60 -17.60 -3.58
N MET A 205 5.38 -16.52 -3.55
CA MET A 205 6.50 -16.33 -4.48
C MET A 205 7.66 -17.31 -4.20
N GLU A 206 7.91 -17.67 -2.94
CA GLU A 206 8.88 -18.71 -2.59
C GLU A 206 8.45 -20.09 -3.12
N VAL A 207 7.15 -20.41 -3.06
CA VAL A 207 6.61 -21.61 -3.72
C VAL A 207 6.78 -21.52 -5.24
N ARG A 208 6.45 -20.40 -5.85
CA ARG A 208 6.59 -20.17 -7.30
C ARG A 208 8.01 -20.35 -7.79
N THR A 209 8.98 -19.81 -7.06
CA THR A 209 10.40 -19.91 -7.43
C THR A 209 11.02 -21.25 -7.09
N GLY A 210 10.30 -22.10 -6.36
CA GLY A 210 10.77 -23.43 -5.89
C GLY A 210 11.70 -23.36 -4.68
N ALA A 211 11.73 -22.23 -3.96
CA ALA A 211 12.54 -22.06 -2.75
C ALA A 211 11.96 -22.83 -1.57
N ILE A 212 10.62 -22.93 -1.49
CA ILE A 212 9.91 -23.80 -0.54
C ILE A 212 8.88 -24.66 -1.25
N LYS A 213 8.45 -25.74 -0.60
CA LYS A 213 7.31 -26.56 -1.04
C LYS A 213 6.01 -26.01 -0.45
N PRO A 214 4.84 -26.30 -1.07
CA PRO A 214 3.54 -25.88 -0.52
C PRO A 214 3.28 -26.33 0.92
N ASP A 215 3.75 -27.52 1.31
CA ASP A 215 3.60 -28.05 2.67
C ASP A 215 4.50 -27.39 3.72
N GLN A 216 5.44 -26.53 3.30
CA GLN A 216 6.32 -25.75 4.17
C GLN A 216 5.81 -24.32 4.40
N PHE A 217 4.68 -23.95 3.81
CA PHE A 217 4.21 -22.56 3.78
C PHE A 217 3.93 -22.00 5.18
N ASP A 218 3.25 -22.75 6.03
CA ASP A 218 2.95 -22.33 7.41
C ASP A 218 4.23 -22.13 8.23
N ALA A 219 5.15 -23.11 8.17
CA ALA A 219 6.45 -22.98 8.81
C ALA A 219 7.28 -21.80 8.25
N PHE A 220 7.12 -21.48 6.96
CA PHE A 220 7.73 -20.29 6.37
C PHE A 220 7.17 -19.01 7.00
N LEU A 221 5.84 -18.91 7.18
CA LEU A 221 5.21 -17.75 7.81
C LEU A 221 5.65 -17.58 9.26
N ASP A 222 5.86 -18.67 10.02
CA ASP A 222 6.44 -18.58 11.36
C ASP A 222 7.85 -17.97 11.33
N ARG A 223 8.69 -18.37 10.37
CA ARG A 223 10.03 -17.79 10.20
C ARG A 223 10.00 -16.33 9.80
N VAL A 224 9.01 -15.94 8.97
CA VAL A 224 8.77 -14.52 8.63
C VAL A 224 8.31 -13.72 9.85
N ALA A 225 7.47 -14.28 10.71
CA ALA A 225 7.06 -13.65 11.97
C ALA A 225 8.25 -13.48 12.94
N ASP A 226 9.13 -14.49 13.06
CA ASP A 226 10.38 -14.36 13.83
C ASP A 226 11.25 -13.21 13.29
N ALA A 227 11.39 -13.12 11.98
CA ALA A 227 12.15 -12.07 11.30
C ALA A 227 11.54 -10.68 11.54
N HIS A 228 10.21 -10.55 11.47
CA HIS A 228 9.51 -9.30 11.78
C HIS A 228 9.78 -8.85 13.23
N ARG A 229 9.62 -9.76 14.21
CA ARG A 229 9.89 -9.44 15.61
C ARG A 229 11.36 -9.05 15.85
N ALA A 230 12.30 -9.62 15.11
CA ALA A 230 13.71 -9.24 15.18
C ALA A 230 13.91 -7.79 14.68
N VAL A 231 13.27 -7.41 13.58
CA VAL A 231 13.28 -6.02 13.07
C VAL A 231 12.67 -5.07 14.11
N TYR A 232 11.51 -5.42 14.67
CA TYR A 232 10.82 -4.60 15.67
C TYR A 232 11.75 -4.31 16.87
N ARG A 233 12.35 -5.36 17.43
CA ARG A 233 13.31 -5.21 18.54
C ARG A 233 14.53 -4.38 18.14
N ALA A 234 15.11 -4.60 16.97
CA ALA A 234 16.29 -3.88 16.50
C ALA A 234 16.01 -2.39 16.28
N ALA A 235 14.87 -2.06 15.66
CA ALA A 235 14.47 -0.68 15.44
C ALA A 235 14.26 0.08 16.75
N HIS A 236 13.49 -0.49 17.70
CA HIS A 236 13.23 0.13 18.99
C HIS A 236 14.48 0.18 19.90
N ALA A 237 15.41 -0.77 19.76
CA ALA A 237 16.70 -0.70 20.45
C ALA A 237 17.60 0.43 19.92
N ALA A 238 17.49 0.76 18.63
CA ALA A 238 18.24 1.83 17.98
C ALA A 238 17.55 3.20 18.15
N ASP A 239 16.22 3.22 18.16
CA ASP A 239 15.36 4.41 18.27
C ASP A 239 14.08 4.03 19.02
N PRO A 240 13.94 4.45 20.30
CA PRO A 240 12.73 4.15 21.09
C PRO A 240 11.42 4.67 20.49
N ASP A 241 11.49 5.71 19.64
CA ASP A 241 10.33 6.30 18.97
C ASP A 241 10.08 5.70 17.58
N ALA A 242 10.80 4.65 17.18
CA ALA A 242 10.65 3.96 15.91
C ALA A 242 9.18 3.58 15.66
N LYS A 243 8.79 3.58 14.39
CA LYS A 243 7.47 3.12 13.95
C LYS A 243 7.64 1.97 12.99
N VAL A 244 7.24 0.77 13.41
CA VAL A 244 7.47 -0.49 12.71
C VAL A 244 6.14 -1.16 12.40
N THR A 245 6.00 -1.63 11.16
CA THR A 245 4.93 -2.50 10.70
C THR A 245 5.47 -3.61 9.80
N THR A 246 4.64 -4.55 9.47
CA THR A 246 4.61 -5.29 8.21
C THR A 246 3.34 -4.90 7.47
N ASN A 247 3.27 -5.10 6.15
CA ASN A 247 2.04 -4.88 5.41
C ASN A 247 1.55 -6.21 4.83
N GLU A 248 0.24 -6.33 4.68
CA GLU A 248 -0.38 -7.52 4.11
C GLU A 248 -1.38 -7.10 3.04
N ALA A 249 -1.31 -7.73 1.86
CA ALA A 249 -2.39 -7.62 0.90
C ALA A 249 -3.63 -8.27 1.49
N TYR A 250 -4.75 -7.53 1.51
CA TYR A 250 -6.00 -8.18 1.85
C TYR A 250 -6.36 -9.21 0.79
N ILE A 251 -6.35 -10.45 1.19
CA ILE A 251 -6.67 -11.61 0.33
C ILE A 251 -7.96 -12.23 0.85
N SER A 252 -8.96 -12.35 -0.04
CA SER A 252 -10.22 -12.96 0.37
C SER A 252 -10.06 -14.44 0.74
N PRO A 253 -10.93 -14.99 1.61
CA PRO A 253 -10.91 -16.41 1.96
C PRO A 253 -10.97 -17.35 0.75
N GLU A 254 -11.62 -16.93 -0.35
CA GLU A 254 -11.73 -17.72 -1.57
C GLU A 254 -10.39 -17.80 -2.31
N VAL A 255 -9.62 -16.71 -2.33
CA VAL A 255 -8.25 -16.71 -2.89
C VAL A 255 -7.34 -17.55 -2.01
N LEU A 256 -7.44 -17.43 -0.69
CA LEU A 256 -6.73 -18.32 0.23
C LEU A 256 -7.08 -19.80 0.00
N ALA A 257 -8.36 -20.15 -0.25
CA ALA A 257 -8.78 -21.49 -0.56
C ALA A 257 -8.14 -22.06 -1.84
N GLN A 258 -7.79 -21.21 -2.81
CA GLN A 258 -7.06 -21.64 -4.00
C GLN A 258 -5.63 -22.05 -3.66
N PHE A 259 -4.95 -21.29 -2.79
CA PHE A 259 -3.63 -21.71 -2.28
C PHE A 259 -3.73 -23.05 -1.54
N VAL A 260 -4.79 -23.27 -0.75
CA VAL A 260 -5.08 -24.58 -0.12
C VAL A 260 -5.24 -25.67 -1.17
N GLY A 261 -5.92 -25.38 -2.29
CA GLY A 261 -6.05 -26.30 -3.44
C GLY A 261 -4.71 -26.66 -4.08
N LEU A 262 -3.68 -25.84 -3.93
CA LEU A 262 -2.30 -26.11 -4.32
C LEU A 262 -1.50 -26.90 -3.26
N GLY A 263 -2.15 -27.34 -2.17
CA GLY A 263 -1.52 -28.09 -1.08
C GLY A 263 -0.93 -27.20 0.02
N VAL A 264 -1.16 -25.90 -0.01
CA VAL A 264 -0.78 -24.98 1.07
C VAL A 264 -1.70 -25.24 2.27
N LYS A 265 -1.11 -25.43 3.45
CA LYS A 265 -1.81 -25.64 4.72
C LYS A 265 -1.45 -24.55 5.71
N GLY A 266 -2.33 -24.31 6.70
CA GLY A 266 -2.04 -23.42 7.83
C GLY A 266 -2.23 -21.92 7.54
N ILE A 267 -2.92 -21.55 6.44
CA ILE A 267 -3.33 -20.18 6.18
C ILE A 267 -4.72 -19.97 6.84
N GLU A 268 -4.77 -20.08 8.15
CA GLU A 268 -5.95 -19.71 8.92
C GLU A 268 -5.68 -18.34 9.57
N GLY A 269 -6.51 -17.35 9.27
CA GLY A 269 -6.39 -16.01 9.80
C GLY A 269 -5.42 -15.07 9.04
N SER A 270 -5.25 -13.90 9.59
CA SER A 270 -4.33 -12.88 9.10
C SER A 270 -2.90 -13.14 9.55
N PHE A 271 -1.89 -12.75 8.76
CA PHE A 271 -0.50 -12.77 9.23
C PHE A 271 -0.30 -11.87 10.47
N PHE A 272 -1.10 -10.83 10.60
CA PHE A 272 -1.04 -9.95 11.80
C PHE A 272 -1.31 -10.69 13.10
N ASP A 273 -2.13 -11.76 13.11
CA ASP A 273 -2.36 -12.60 14.29
C ASP A 273 -1.05 -13.21 14.83
N ARG A 274 -0.05 -13.39 13.96
CA ARG A 274 1.27 -13.89 14.34
C ARG A 274 2.18 -12.85 14.96
N VAL A 275 1.91 -11.53 14.77
CA VAL A 275 2.84 -10.44 15.11
C VAL A 275 2.16 -9.25 15.77
N GLU A 276 0.94 -9.37 16.26
CA GLU A 276 0.16 -8.28 16.84
C GLU A 276 0.86 -7.55 18.00
N ASP A 277 1.74 -8.27 18.71
CA ASP A 277 2.55 -7.77 19.82
C ASP A 277 3.77 -6.93 19.37
N SER A 278 3.98 -6.80 18.08
CA SER A 278 5.19 -6.23 17.47
C SER A 278 4.85 -5.23 16.34
N LEU A 279 3.73 -4.50 16.47
CA LEU A 279 3.26 -3.50 15.53
C LEU A 279 3.06 -2.16 16.21
N ASP A 280 3.60 -1.07 15.63
CA ASP A 280 3.28 0.31 16.07
C ASP A 280 2.10 0.87 15.26
N TYR A 281 1.86 0.35 14.08
CA TYR A 281 0.70 0.62 13.22
C TYR A 281 0.46 -0.58 12.32
N LEU A 282 -0.76 -0.70 11.81
CA LEU A 282 -1.14 -1.78 10.91
C LEU A 282 -1.04 -1.28 9.47
N GLY A 283 -0.19 -1.92 8.68
CA GLY A 283 -0.04 -1.63 7.25
C GLY A 283 -0.86 -2.62 6.41
N PHE A 284 -1.67 -2.16 5.47
CA PHE A 284 -2.33 -3.07 4.53
C PHE A 284 -2.26 -2.56 3.10
N ASP A 285 -2.40 -3.50 2.16
CA ASP A 285 -2.43 -3.25 0.73
C ASP A 285 -3.79 -3.65 0.17
N TYR A 286 -4.30 -2.85 -0.76
CA TYR A 286 -5.59 -3.08 -1.36
C TYR A 286 -5.59 -2.77 -2.85
N TYR A 287 -5.88 -3.74 -3.69
CA TYR A 287 -5.86 -3.57 -5.15
C TYR A 287 -7.16 -3.94 -5.83
N THR A 288 -7.82 -4.96 -5.34
CA THR A 288 -8.99 -5.56 -6.00
C THR A 288 -10.11 -5.73 -5.01
N GLY A 289 -11.34 -5.62 -5.52
CA GLY A 289 -12.52 -5.84 -4.72
C GLY A 289 -12.58 -7.24 -4.11
N THR A 290 -13.19 -7.30 -2.93
CA THR A 290 -13.42 -8.53 -2.18
C THR A 290 -14.87 -9.01 -2.28
N ALA A 291 -15.71 -8.35 -3.09
CA ALA A 291 -17.10 -8.73 -3.25
C ALA A 291 -17.25 -10.08 -3.95
N GLU A 292 -18.26 -10.86 -3.53
CA GLU A 292 -18.55 -12.20 -4.06
C GLU A 292 -18.79 -12.22 -5.58
N ASP A 293 -19.23 -11.10 -6.17
CA ASP A 293 -19.48 -10.96 -7.60
C ASP A 293 -18.20 -10.58 -8.40
N ASN A 294 -17.02 -10.62 -7.78
CA ASN A 294 -15.75 -10.36 -8.42
C ASN A 294 -14.87 -11.63 -8.58
N PRO A 295 -15.30 -12.63 -9.36
CA PRO A 295 -14.57 -13.89 -9.51
C PRO A 295 -13.21 -13.73 -10.20
N ALA A 296 -12.98 -12.61 -10.89
CA ALA A 296 -11.74 -12.35 -11.60
C ALA A 296 -10.57 -12.05 -10.65
N SER A 297 -10.82 -11.60 -9.42
CA SER A 297 -9.78 -11.37 -8.41
C SER A 297 -9.01 -12.65 -8.07
N ALA A 298 -9.68 -13.79 -8.19
CA ALA A 298 -9.17 -15.09 -7.84
C ALA A 298 -8.38 -15.79 -8.97
N GLN A 299 -8.55 -15.40 -10.23
CA GLN A 299 -8.20 -16.30 -11.33
C GLN A 299 -6.96 -15.93 -12.12
N SER A 300 -6.34 -14.77 -11.97
CA SER A 300 -5.26 -14.47 -12.90
C SER A 300 -4.29 -13.39 -12.42
N MET A 301 -3.17 -13.82 -11.88
CA MET A 301 -1.99 -12.97 -11.80
C MET A 301 -1.56 -12.45 -13.20
N THR A 302 -1.97 -13.12 -14.28
CA THR A 302 -1.62 -12.78 -15.67
C THR A 302 -2.51 -11.73 -16.31
N ALA A 303 -3.66 -11.39 -15.72
CA ALA A 303 -4.62 -10.44 -16.31
C ALA A 303 -5.32 -9.55 -15.25
N ARG A 304 -4.58 -9.13 -14.25
CA ARG A 304 -5.07 -8.27 -13.14
C ARG A 304 -5.80 -7.01 -13.63
N TRP A 305 -5.47 -6.50 -14.82
CA TRP A 305 -6.17 -5.35 -15.43
C TRP A 305 -7.62 -5.64 -15.86
N ASN A 306 -8.06 -6.91 -15.87
CA ASN A 306 -9.45 -7.30 -16.11
C ASN A 306 -10.28 -7.44 -14.83
N THR A 307 -9.64 -7.35 -13.67
CA THR A 307 -10.32 -7.44 -12.38
C THR A 307 -11.25 -6.24 -12.19
N LYS A 308 -12.46 -6.48 -11.72
CA LYS A 308 -13.41 -5.40 -11.39
C LYS A 308 -12.85 -4.56 -10.23
N LEU A 309 -12.82 -3.25 -10.42
CA LEU A 309 -12.38 -2.32 -9.39
C LEU A 309 -13.53 -2.01 -8.45
N GLN A 310 -13.28 -2.08 -7.15
CA GLN A 310 -14.26 -1.83 -6.08
C GLN A 310 -13.61 -0.93 -5.04
N ALA A 311 -13.61 0.38 -5.29
CA ALA A 311 -12.96 1.34 -4.40
C ALA A 311 -13.58 1.40 -3.00
N GLU A 312 -14.90 1.14 -2.88
CA GLU A 312 -15.60 1.12 -1.59
C GLU A 312 -15.05 0.07 -0.62
N ASP A 313 -14.63 -1.07 -1.13
CA ASP A 313 -14.18 -2.18 -0.29
C ASP A 313 -12.97 -1.84 0.59
N ILE A 314 -12.18 -0.82 0.21
CA ILE A 314 -11.09 -0.34 1.07
C ILE A 314 -11.60 0.17 2.43
N TYR A 315 -12.82 0.71 2.46
CA TYR A 315 -13.50 1.09 3.70
C TYR A 315 -13.77 -0.15 4.56
N HIS A 316 -14.31 -1.21 3.96
CA HIS A 316 -14.65 -2.45 4.67
C HIS A 316 -13.40 -3.15 5.20
N VAL A 317 -12.32 -3.20 4.41
CA VAL A 317 -11.01 -3.74 4.84
C VAL A 317 -10.45 -2.95 6.02
N ALA A 318 -10.42 -1.62 5.91
CA ALA A 318 -9.93 -0.77 6.99
C ALA A 318 -10.77 -0.93 8.28
N ARG A 319 -12.09 -1.03 8.14
CA ARG A 319 -13.00 -1.28 9.26
C ARG A 319 -12.74 -2.64 9.90
N HIS A 320 -12.60 -3.68 9.09
CA HIS A 320 -12.30 -5.04 9.57
C HIS A 320 -11.03 -5.04 10.43
N TYR A 321 -9.93 -4.48 9.92
CA TYR A 321 -8.68 -4.42 10.69
C TYR A 321 -8.78 -3.54 11.93
N SER A 322 -9.51 -2.43 11.88
CA SER A 322 -9.76 -1.58 13.05
C SER A 322 -10.51 -2.30 14.17
N GLN A 323 -11.40 -3.22 13.81
CA GLN A 323 -12.16 -4.04 14.76
C GLN A 323 -11.35 -5.23 15.30
N GLN A 324 -10.56 -5.86 14.43
CA GLN A 324 -9.75 -7.03 14.79
C GLN A 324 -8.53 -6.64 15.64
N TYR A 325 -7.92 -5.48 15.35
CA TYR A 325 -6.71 -4.98 16.06
C TYR A 325 -6.98 -3.59 16.66
N PRO A 326 -7.82 -3.49 17.71
CA PRO A 326 -8.24 -2.20 18.25
C PRO A 326 -7.07 -1.43 18.85
N GLY A 327 -7.02 -0.13 18.56
CA GLY A 327 -5.99 0.78 19.08
C GLY A 327 -4.78 0.95 18.19
N LEU A 328 -4.59 0.11 17.16
CA LEU A 328 -3.53 0.33 16.18
C LEU A 328 -3.96 1.38 15.14
N PRO A 329 -3.13 2.41 14.86
CA PRO A 329 -3.30 3.26 13.69
C PRO A 329 -3.19 2.43 12.40
N ILE A 330 -3.95 2.81 11.36
CA ILE A 330 -3.99 2.08 10.10
C ILE A 330 -3.35 2.90 8.98
N TYR A 331 -2.50 2.25 8.20
CA TYR A 331 -1.85 2.84 7.03
C TYR A 331 -2.13 2.00 5.79
N VAL A 332 -2.65 2.61 4.72
CA VAL A 332 -2.72 1.96 3.41
C VAL A 332 -1.34 2.06 2.76
N VAL A 333 -0.56 0.98 2.85
CA VAL A 333 0.85 0.97 2.42
C VAL A 333 0.96 0.86 0.90
N GLU A 334 -0.01 0.19 0.26
CA GLU A 334 -0.12 0.13 -1.19
C GLU A 334 -1.58 0.13 -1.65
N ASN A 335 -1.85 0.92 -2.67
CA ASN A 335 -3.10 0.88 -3.45
C ASN A 335 -2.87 1.52 -4.81
N GLY A 336 -3.42 0.94 -5.87
CA GLY A 336 -3.28 1.49 -7.21
C GLY A 336 -4.08 0.72 -8.25
N MET A 337 -4.21 1.31 -9.43
CA MET A 337 -4.93 0.72 -10.55
C MET A 337 -3.96 0.21 -11.62
N VAL A 338 -4.10 -1.05 -11.96
CA VAL A 338 -3.30 -1.69 -13.01
C VAL A 338 -3.97 -1.55 -14.39
N THR A 339 -3.12 -1.36 -15.42
CA THR A 339 -3.53 -1.36 -16.82
C THR A 339 -2.72 -2.36 -17.64
N ASP A 340 -3.28 -2.85 -18.76
CA ASP A 340 -2.59 -3.71 -19.74
C ASP A 340 -1.65 -2.87 -20.59
N ASN A 341 -0.36 -2.89 -20.28
CA ASN A 341 0.67 -2.17 -21.03
C ASN A 341 0.32 -0.69 -21.28
N GLY A 342 -0.26 -0.03 -20.28
CA GLY A 342 -0.68 1.38 -20.38
C GLY A 342 -1.93 1.65 -21.20
N LYS A 343 -2.59 0.63 -21.71
CA LYS A 343 -3.84 0.79 -22.48
C LYS A 343 -5.01 1.16 -21.55
N PRO A 344 -5.99 1.92 -22.04
CA PRO A 344 -7.24 2.13 -21.31
C PRO A 344 -7.89 0.78 -20.94
N ARG A 345 -8.46 0.70 -19.76
CA ARG A 345 -9.19 -0.49 -19.29
C ARG A 345 -10.47 -0.68 -20.12
N SER A 346 -10.91 -1.94 -20.23
CA SER A 346 -12.15 -2.29 -20.94
C SER A 346 -13.41 -1.71 -20.29
N ASP A 347 -13.41 -1.53 -18.97
CA ASP A 347 -14.48 -0.89 -18.20
C ASP A 347 -14.45 0.65 -18.27
N ARG A 348 -13.45 1.23 -18.95
CA ARG A 348 -13.21 2.68 -19.09
C ARG A 348 -12.93 3.43 -17.81
N VAL A 349 -12.70 2.75 -16.70
CA VAL A 349 -12.28 3.39 -15.45
C VAL A 349 -10.87 3.95 -15.63
N THR A 350 -10.68 5.22 -15.26
CA THR A 350 -9.38 5.89 -15.29
C THR A 350 -8.67 5.78 -13.95
N ARG A 351 -7.35 5.99 -13.93
CA ARG A 351 -6.60 6.04 -12.66
C ARG A 351 -7.07 7.18 -11.78
N SER A 352 -7.39 8.31 -12.37
CA SER A 352 -7.94 9.47 -11.67
C SER A 352 -9.22 9.11 -10.91
N GLN A 353 -10.19 8.50 -11.60
CA GLN A 353 -11.46 8.09 -11.00
C GLN A 353 -11.26 7.08 -9.86
N TYR A 354 -10.44 6.05 -10.08
CA TYR A 354 -10.19 5.05 -9.04
C TYR A 354 -9.50 5.64 -7.81
N LEU A 355 -8.53 6.54 -8.03
CA LEU A 355 -7.83 7.23 -6.94
C LEU A 355 -8.76 8.13 -6.13
N GLU A 356 -9.59 8.95 -6.80
CA GLU A 356 -10.56 9.82 -6.13
C GLU A 356 -11.57 9.01 -5.32
N ASP A 357 -12.13 7.95 -5.90
CA ASP A 357 -13.07 7.07 -5.19
C ASP A 357 -12.43 6.40 -3.98
N THR A 358 -11.20 5.90 -4.13
CA THR A 358 -10.43 5.29 -3.02
C THR A 358 -10.23 6.29 -1.88
N VAL A 359 -9.77 7.50 -2.19
CA VAL A 359 -9.56 8.55 -1.18
C VAL A 359 -10.88 8.96 -0.54
N PHE A 360 -11.97 9.06 -1.30
CA PHE A 360 -13.30 9.32 -0.76
C PHE A 360 -13.71 8.29 0.30
N TRP A 361 -13.55 7.01 0.01
CA TRP A 361 -13.93 5.94 0.95
C TRP A 361 -13.01 5.87 2.17
N LEU A 362 -11.74 6.22 2.02
CA LEU A 362 -10.83 6.38 3.16
C LEU A 362 -11.21 7.59 4.02
N GLN A 363 -11.64 8.71 3.41
CA GLN A 363 -12.17 9.85 4.16
C GLN A 363 -13.44 9.47 4.91
N ARG A 364 -14.32 8.67 4.29
CA ARG A 364 -15.50 8.13 4.94
C ARG A 364 -15.11 7.23 6.13
N ALA A 365 -14.16 6.34 5.97
CA ALA A 365 -13.67 5.48 7.03
C ALA A 365 -13.12 6.30 8.22
N LYS A 366 -12.32 7.31 7.93
CA LYS A 366 -11.81 8.23 8.97
C LYS A 366 -12.93 9.01 9.67
N ALA A 367 -13.93 9.47 8.94
CA ALA A 367 -15.10 10.16 9.50
C ALA A 367 -15.92 9.26 10.43
N ASP A 368 -15.96 7.96 10.13
CA ASP A 368 -16.61 6.93 10.96
C ASP A 368 -15.71 6.49 12.15
N GLY A 369 -14.56 7.13 12.36
CA GLY A 369 -13.69 6.91 13.52
C GLY A 369 -12.58 5.89 13.32
N ILE A 370 -12.40 5.33 12.12
CA ILE A 370 -11.29 4.43 11.83
C ILE A 370 -9.97 5.24 11.81
N PRO A 371 -8.94 4.84 12.57
CA PRO A 371 -7.74 5.65 12.78
C PRO A 371 -6.76 5.57 11.60
N ILE A 372 -7.19 5.99 10.41
CA ILE A 372 -6.35 6.00 9.21
C ILE A 372 -5.36 7.16 9.29
N ILE A 373 -4.07 6.86 9.20
CA ILE A 373 -2.97 7.83 9.34
C ILE A 373 -2.22 8.11 8.05
N GLY A 374 -2.34 7.26 7.02
CA GLY A 374 -1.61 7.43 5.77
C GLY A 374 -2.12 6.59 4.62
N TYR A 375 -1.70 6.97 3.42
CA TYR A 375 -2.01 6.34 2.15
C TYR A 375 -0.85 6.50 1.18
N ASN A 376 -0.36 5.41 0.61
CA ASN A 376 0.58 5.43 -0.51
C ASN A 376 -0.07 4.90 -1.78
N TYR A 377 0.15 5.60 -2.87
CA TYR A 377 -0.18 5.08 -4.20
C TYR A 377 0.92 4.13 -4.69
N TRP A 378 0.55 2.92 -5.11
CA TRP A 378 1.41 2.00 -5.84
C TRP A 378 1.15 2.13 -7.34
N SER A 379 2.08 2.62 -8.09
CA SER A 379 3.45 3.00 -7.79
C SER A 379 3.75 4.39 -8.36
N LEU A 380 4.84 5.01 -7.97
CA LEU A 380 5.25 6.29 -8.55
C LEU A 380 5.48 6.17 -10.06
N VAL A 381 6.24 5.15 -10.46
CA VAL A 381 6.55 4.84 -11.86
C VAL A 381 6.16 3.40 -12.16
N ASP A 382 5.87 3.07 -13.42
CA ASP A 382 5.76 1.68 -13.82
C ASP A 382 7.00 0.90 -13.40
N ASN A 383 6.86 -0.39 -13.17
CA ASN A 383 7.92 -1.21 -12.62
C ASN A 383 8.01 -2.60 -13.29
N TYR A 384 9.02 -3.38 -12.93
CA TYR A 384 9.13 -4.78 -13.28
C TYR A 384 8.26 -5.61 -12.33
N GLU A 385 7.00 -5.85 -12.74
CA GLU A 385 6.00 -6.50 -11.90
C GLU A 385 6.18 -8.02 -11.89
N TRP A 386 7.12 -8.46 -11.05
CA TRP A 386 7.41 -9.88 -10.73
C TRP A 386 7.50 -10.82 -11.95
N GLY A 387 8.24 -10.38 -12.95
CA GLY A 387 8.46 -11.14 -14.17
C GLY A 387 7.89 -10.49 -15.41
N SER A 388 7.20 -9.36 -15.32
CA SER A 388 6.62 -8.70 -16.51
C SER A 388 6.63 -7.18 -16.41
N TYR A 389 6.78 -6.51 -17.56
CA TYR A 389 6.52 -5.07 -17.72
C TYR A 389 5.11 -4.76 -18.22
N ARG A 390 4.29 -5.79 -18.45
CA ARG A 390 2.93 -5.62 -18.98
C ARG A 390 1.95 -5.02 -17.99
N PRO A 391 1.90 -5.44 -16.69
CA PRO A 391 1.12 -4.74 -15.68
C PRO A 391 1.73 -3.37 -15.40
N ARG A 392 0.96 -2.29 -15.61
CA ARG A 392 1.43 -0.92 -15.36
C ARG A 392 0.57 -0.25 -14.31
N PHE A 393 1.20 0.13 -13.20
CA PHE A 393 0.57 0.78 -12.06
C PHE A 393 0.94 2.27 -11.92
N GLY A 394 2.01 2.70 -12.58
CA GLY A 394 2.65 3.98 -12.33
C GLY A 394 1.74 5.20 -12.43
N LEU A 395 1.92 6.16 -11.52
CA LEU A 395 1.47 7.54 -11.73
C LEU A 395 2.16 8.12 -12.97
N TYR A 396 3.43 7.77 -13.15
CA TYR A 396 4.17 8.01 -14.38
C TYR A 396 4.37 6.69 -15.13
N THR A 397 3.86 6.62 -16.35
CA THR A 397 4.09 5.42 -17.18
C THR A 397 5.46 5.45 -17.85
N VAL A 398 6.08 4.27 -17.97
CA VAL A 398 7.41 4.07 -18.56
C VAL A 398 7.36 2.88 -19.52
N ASP A 399 7.75 3.08 -20.77
CA ASP A 399 7.88 1.97 -21.72
C ASP A 399 9.27 1.31 -21.62
N ALA A 400 9.46 0.47 -20.62
CA ALA A 400 10.75 -0.19 -20.34
C ALA A 400 11.22 -1.14 -21.45
N LEU A 401 10.33 -1.63 -22.30
CA LEU A 401 10.69 -2.52 -23.40
C LEU A 401 10.95 -1.77 -24.71
N GLY A 402 10.25 -0.67 -24.97
CA GLY A 402 10.28 0.02 -26.27
C GLY A 402 11.03 1.35 -26.27
N ASP A 403 11.14 2.04 -25.10
CA ASP A 403 11.85 3.33 -24.99
C ASP A 403 13.18 3.17 -24.23
N PRO A 404 14.33 3.16 -24.93
CA PRO A 404 15.62 3.11 -24.25
C PRO A 404 15.90 4.36 -23.38
N GLY A 405 15.19 5.45 -23.59
CA GLY A 405 15.26 6.66 -22.75
C GLY A 405 14.51 6.55 -21.44
N LEU A 406 13.68 5.52 -21.26
CA LEU A 406 12.87 5.26 -20.06
C LEU A 406 12.14 6.52 -19.58
N LYS A 407 11.52 7.25 -20.51
CA LYS A 407 10.87 8.53 -20.22
C LYS A 407 9.70 8.33 -19.24
N ARG A 408 9.64 9.18 -18.20
CA ARG A 408 8.50 9.27 -17.28
C ARG A 408 7.40 10.10 -17.93
N VAL A 409 6.26 9.49 -18.25
CA VAL A 409 5.11 10.16 -18.85
C VAL A 409 3.98 10.22 -17.83
N PRO A 410 3.53 11.43 -17.40
CA PRO A 410 2.48 11.52 -16.39
C PRO A 410 1.16 10.94 -16.92
N THR A 411 0.46 10.19 -16.08
CA THR A 411 -0.91 9.76 -16.33
C THR A 411 -1.91 10.81 -15.86
N ASP A 412 -3.19 10.60 -16.10
CA ASP A 412 -4.30 11.44 -15.60
C ASP A 412 -4.28 11.58 -14.06
N ALA A 413 -3.86 10.55 -13.35
CA ALA A 413 -3.83 10.53 -11.88
C ALA A 413 -2.77 11.46 -11.26
N VAL A 414 -1.75 11.91 -11.99
CA VAL A 414 -0.73 12.83 -11.45
C VAL A 414 -1.37 14.16 -11.02
N ALA A 415 -2.18 14.76 -11.91
CA ALA A 415 -2.85 16.03 -11.59
C ALA A 415 -3.89 15.87 -10.47
N THR A 416 -4.61 14.75 -10.48
CA THR A 416 -5.60 14.40 -9.45
C THR A 416 -4.94 14.20 -8.09
N TYR A 417 -3.83 13.46 -8.04
CA TYR A 417 -3.13 13.26 -6.77
C TYR A 417 -2.54 14.55 -6.22
N ALA A 418 -1.98 15.40 -7.09
CA ALA A 418 -1.53 16.73 -6.71
C ALA A 418 -2.66 17.64 -6.17
N GLN A 419 -3.89 17.49 -6.67
CA GLN A 419 -5.04 18.16 -6.10
C GLN A 419 -5.42 17.60 -4.73
N ILE A 420 -5.52 16.27 -4.61
CA ILE A 420 -5.86 15.57 -3.35
C ILE A 420 -4.88 15.97 -2.23
N THR A 421 -3.58 15.93 -2.48
CA THR A 421 -2.57 16.28 -1.47
C THR A 421 -2.64 17.75 -1.05
N ARG A 422 -2.85 18.66 -2.01
CA ARG A 422 -3.00 20.10 -1.74
C ARG A 422 -4.26 20.43 -0.96
N ASP A 423 -5.37 19.80 -1.31
CA ASP A 423 -6.69 20.13 -0.74
C ASP A 423 -6.98 19.28 0.52
N GLY A 424 -6.11 18.29 0.82
CA GLY A 424 -6.28 17.36 1.93
C GLY A 424 -7.42 16.39 1.70
N GLY A 425 -7.62 15.88 0.49
CA GLY A 425 -8.66 14.90 0.15
C GLY A 425 -9.42 15.22 -1.15
N THR A 426 -10.57 14.57 -1.34
CA THR A 426 -11.45 14.83 -2.49
C THR A 426 -12.13 16.19 -2.37
N VAL A 427 -12.53 16.77 -3.50
CA VAL A 427 -13.26 18.06 -3.51
C VAL A 427 -14.58 17.95 -2.75
N PRO A 428 -15.03 19.05 -2.09
CA PRO A 428 -16.33 19.06 -1.41
C PRO A 428 -17.47 18.68 -2.37
N GLY A 429 -18.31 17.74 -1.95
CA GLY A 429 -19.42 17.26 -2.76
C GLY A 429 -19.04 16.20 -3.81
N TYR A 430 -17.82 15.72 -3.79
CA TYR A 430 -17.42 14.57 -4.62
C TYR A 430 -18.37 13.37 -4.40
N ARG A 431 -18.68 12.68 -5.48
CA ARG A 431 -19.46 11.44 -5.45
C ARG A 431 -18.67 10.35 -6.18
N PRO A 432 -18.52 9.17 -5.56
CA PRO A 432 -17.82 8.06 -6.21
C PRO A 432 -18.39 7.75 -7.58
N ALA A 433 -17.50 7.53 -8.54
CA ALA A 433 -17.86 7.20 -9.92
C ALA A 433 -18.11 5.69 -10.09
N LEU A 434 -17.45 4.87 -9.27
CA LEU A 434 -17.58 3.42 -9.29
C LEU A 434 -18.79 2.99 -8.46
N PRO A 435 -19.52 1.94 -8.91
CA PRO A 435 -20.62 1.42 -8.14
C PRO A 435 -20.13 0.85 -6.81
N ALA A 436 -20.95 1.00 -5.78
CA ALA A 436 -20.71 0.39 -4.49
C ALA A 436 -20.69 -1.15 -4.59
N ALA A 437 -19.92 -1.79 -3.73
CA ALA A 437 -19.89 -3.23 -3.63
C ALA A 437 -21.20 -3.77 -3.03
N HIS A 438 -21.72 -4.86 -3.58
CA HIS A 438 -22.96 -5.46 -3.04
C HIS A 438 -22.71 -6.26 -1.77
N CYS A 439 -21.64 -7.02 -1.70
CA CYS A 439 -21.27 -7.84 -0.56
C CYS A 439 -19.75 -7.85 -0.46
N SER A 440 -19.24 -7.32 0.62
CA SER A 440 -17.82 -7.50 0.95
C SER A 440 -17.62 -8.82 1.67
N THR A 441 -16.77 -9.69 1.17
CA THR A 441 -16.39 -10.94 1.85
C THR A 441 -15.64 -10.70 3.16
N THR A 442 -15.11 -9.48 3.33
CA THR A 442 -14.38 -9.02 4.52
C THR A 442 -15.24 -8.95 5.78
N VAL A 443 -16.53 -8.65 5.63
CA VAL A 443 -17.42 -8.32 6.77
C VAL A 443 -18.49 -9.40 7.00
N GLY A 444 -18.50 -10.46 6.21
CA GLY A 444 -19.48 -11.54 6.29
C GLY A 444 -20.80 -11.22 5.57
N LYS A 445 -21.69 -12.20 5.52
CA LYS A 445 -22.94 -12.16 4.73
C LYS A 445 -23.94 -11.08 5.15
N ASP A 446 -23.73 -10.46 6.30
CA ASP A 446 -24.64 -9.43 6.83
C ASP A 446 -24.33 -8.02 6.31
N SER A 447 -23.30 -7.84 5.51
CA SER A 447 -22.84 -6.54 4.99
C SER A 447 -23.05 -6.36 3.49
N CYS A 448 -24.09 -7.00 2.95
CA CYS A 448 -24.39 -6.96 1.51
C CYS A 448 -25.06 -5.65 1.03
N GLU A 449 -25.40 -4.75 1.95
CA GLU A 449 -25.97 -3.46 1.58
C GLU A 449 -24.87 -2.46 1.25
N PRO A 450 -24.88 -1.86 0.05
CA PRO A 450 -23.92 -0.82 -0.30
C PRO A 450 -23.99 0.33 0.70
N LEU A 451 -22.83 0.90 1.06
CA LEU A 451 -22.79 2.09 1.87
C LEU A 451 -23.40 3.28 1.10
N ASP A 452 -24.32 4.00 1.72
CA ASP A 452 -24.74 5.29 1.18
C ASP A 452 -23.62 6.31 1.39
N PRO A 453 -22.99 6.82 0.30
CA PRO A 453 -21.91 7.79 0.43
C PRO A 453 -22.35 9.11 1.09
N ASN A 454 -23.65 9.40 1.14
CA ASN A 454 -24.22 10.58 1.81
C ASN A 454 -25.01 10.23 3.08
N GLY A 455 -25.06 8.96 3.43
CA GLY A 455 -25.77 8.47 4.59
C GLY A 455 -25.18 8.91 5.93
N PRO A 456 -25.86 8.63 7.05
CA PRO A 456 -25.31 8.89 8.37
C PRO A 456 -24.03 8.09 8.57
N LEU A 457 -23.15 8.61 9.45
CA LEU A 457 -21.95 7.88 9.86
C LEU A 457 -22.36 6.56 10.51
N ALA A 458 -21.72 5.46 10.13
CA ALA A 458 -21.92 4.18 10.75
C ALA A 458 -21.38 4.23 12.19
N GLU A 459 -22.14 3.73 13.16
CA GLU A 459 -21.60 3.49 14.49
C GLU A 459 -20.61 2.32 14.41
N LEU A 460 -19.40 2.55 14.89
CA LEU A 460 -18.43 1.47 15.09
C LEU A 460 -18.89 0.64 16.26
N LYS A 461 -19.41 -0.57 15.98
CA LYS A 461 -19.84 -1.52 17.00
C LYS A 461 -18.68 -2.36 17.48
#